data_c3bb8cea12243d88b853a03df2db9ad8
#
_entry.id   c3bb8cea12243d88b853a03df2db9ad8
#
_cell.length_a   1.000
_cell.length_b   1.000
_cell.length_c   1.000
_cell.angle_alpha   90.00
_cell.angle_beta   90.00
_cell.angle_gamma   90.00
#
_symmetry.space_group_name_H-M   'P 1'
#
loop_
_entity.id
_entity.type
_entity.pdbx_description
1 polymer ?
#
loop_
_entity_poly.entity_id
_entity_poly.type
_entity_poly.pdbx_seq_one_letter_code
_entity_poly.pdbx_strand_id
1 'polypeptide(L)'
;MILTYKRSWLLSLVLVVIAGTGLQAQTQQPTPEASPAEPAPTPILEESPTPQASPVPAQPVEVPSNPITDAARFLAGLPVANNSTLVGLTRTSRWQAHATDMNSAFATLDHRQLSNIRIWRSDFLAPVSAGAKTCVYYFGGPDFLYADAFFPDCTTYILVGLESVDAIPDLLTVPSAALENTLQNIQISLNTILQFSFFKTKDMREDFGRGELQGVLPILFVFLARTGKVIQSVEYVSLDRGGQLIKAGGAPHGVKITFVDPAGGAQKVLYFFSTDLSNDGLKSNPAVLRFTEQQGQANCFLKAASYLMHEGRFDTVRSFLLSDSLTIVEDDSGIPVKYITPDKWTLRLFGSYTEPINLFKNYYQPELRQLYQTSSPKSLTFSFGYQWNRHNSSLILAARK
;
A
#
# COMPACT_ATOMS: atom_id res chain seq x y z
N MET A 1 6.66 50.59 -3.35
CA MET A 1 6.72 50.06 -2.00
C MET A 1 6.06 48.66 -2.06
N ILE A 2 6.86 47.66 -2.39
CA ILE A 2 6.40 46.27 -2.67
C ILE A 2 6.65 45.45 -1.40
N LEU A 3 5.56 45.07 -0.73
CA LEU A 3 5.65 44.15 0.42
C LEU A 3 5.69 42.71 -0.08
N THR A 4 6.86 42.10 0.02
CA THR A 4 7.07 40.67 -0.17
C THR A 4 6.62 39.91 1.05
N TYR A 5 5.53 39.15 0.94
CA TYR A 5 5.06 38.20 1.97
C TYR A 5 5.91 36.93 1.91
N LYS A 6 6.85 36.76 2.84
CA LYS A 6 7.54 35.49 3.08
C LYS A 6 6.58 34.55 3.80
N ARG A 7 6.05 33.54 3.11
CA ARG A 7 5.38 32.39 3.73
C ARG A 7 6.42 31.49 4.40
N SER A 8 6.48 31.56 5.71
CA SER A 8 7.28 30.68 6.55
C SER A 8 6.49 29.39 6.80
N TRP A 9 6.84 28.31 6.12
CA TRP A 9 6.33 26.97 6.39
C TRP A 9 7.24 26.34 7.42
N LEU A 10 6.84 26.35 8.69
CA LEU A 10 7.46 25.53 9.73
C LEU A 10 6.97 24.09 9.59
N LEU A 11 7.67 23.30 8.77
CA LEU A 11 7.61 21.84 8.78
C LEU A 11 8.58 21.36 9.86
N SER A 12 8.04 20.91 11.01
CA SER A 12 8.83 20.29 12.07
C SER A 12 9.42 18.97 11.56
N LEU A 13 10.73 19.00 11.41
CA LEU A 13 11.56 17.88 11.00
C LEU A 13 11.87 17.02 12.24
N VAL A 14 11.46 15.76 12.27
CA VAL A 14 11.95 14.81 13.28
C VAL A 14 12.86 13.80 12.59
N LEU A 15 14.15 13.95 12.87
CA LEU A 15 15.20 13.02 12.47
C LEU A 15 15.31 11.94 13.56
N VAL A 16 15.03 10.68 13.25
CA VAL A 16 15.33 9.56 14.14
C VAL A 16 16.66 8.95 13.72
N VAL A 17 17.70 9.25 14.49
CA VAL A 17 19.00 8.57 14.41
C VAL A 17 18.89 7.33 15.31
N ILE A 18 18.94 6.14 14.73
CA ILE A 18 19.09 4.89 15.48
C ILE A 18 20.58 4.55 15.50
N ALA A 19 21.23 4.82 16.64
CA ALA A 19 22.55 4.28 16.94
C ALA A 19 22.37 2.88 17.55
N GLY A 20 22.83 1.87 16.85
CA GLY A 20 22.89 0.51 17.37
C GLY A 20 24.13 0.33 18.25
N THR A 21 23.95 -0.02 19.52
CA THR A 21 25.02 -0.60 20.34
C THR A 21 24.60 -2.00 20.75
N GLY A 22 25.33 -2.98 20.25
CA GLY A 22 25.19 -4.36 20.67
C GLY A 22 25.77 -4.56 22.06
N LEU A 23 25.12 -5.38 22.86
CA LEU A 23 25.74 -6.11 23.98
C LEU A 23 25.17 -7.52 23.99
N GLN A 24 26.08 -8.47 23.77
CA GLN A 24 25.82 -9.89 23.98
C GLN A 24 25.87 -10.19 25.49
N ALA A 25 24.85 -10.90 25.99
CA ALA A 25 24.97 -11.63 27.25
C ALA A 25 24.54 -13.08 26.99
N GLN A 26 25.51 -13.97 27.02
CA GLN A 26 25.28 -15.41 27.09
C GLN A 26 24.81 -15.77 28.48
N THR A 27 23.68 -16.44 28.60
CA THR A 27 23.30 -17.21 29.80
C THR A 27 23.10 -18.66 29.38
N GLN A 28 23.95 -19.51 29.95
CA GLN A 28 23.86 -20.97 29.86
C GLN A 28 22.63 -21.47 30.63
N GLN A 29 21.84 -22.33 29.99
CA GLN A 29 20.82 -23.15 30.66
C GLN A 29 21.36 -24.55 30.93
N PRO A 30 20.98 -25.18 32.06
CA PRO A 30 21.41 -26.52 32.41
C PRO A 30 20.64 -27.61 31.67
N THR A 31 21.34 -28.66 31.37
CA THR A 31 20.88 -29.89 30.72
C THR A 31 19.91 -30.67 31.60
N PRO A 32 18.78 -31.16 31.11
CA PRO A 32 17.96 -32.12 31.85
C PRO A 32 18.46 -33.55 31.66
N GLU A 33 18.45 -34.27 32.74
CA GLU A 33 18.80 -35.68 32.94
C GLU A 33 17.87 -36.64 32.16
N ALA A 34 18.45 -37.70 31.62
CA ALA A 34 17.77 -38.69 30.81
C ALA A 34 16.91 -39.64 31.67
N SER A 35 15.67 -39.84 31.28
CA SER A 35 14.76 -40.89 31.82
C SER A 35 14.79 -42.12 30.90
N PRO A 36 14.58 -43.36 31.44
CA PRO A 36 14.85 -44.59 30.71
C PRO A 36 13.82 -44.93 29.63
N ALA A 37 14.32 -45.54 28.56
CA ALA A 37 13.57 -45.92 27.37
C ALA A 37 12.56 -47.08 27.60
N GLU A 38 11.36 -46.91 27.09
CA GLU A 38 10.37 -47.95 26.85
C GLU A 38 10.65 -48.71 25.54
N PRO A 39 10.34 -50.04 25.44
CA PRO A 39 10.68 -50.81 24.25
C PRO A 39 9.77 -50.51 23.06
N ALA A 40 10.40 -50.44 21.87
CA ALA A 40 9.77 -50.15 20.61
C ALA A 40 8.75 -51.22 20.13
N PRO A 41 7.63 -50.84 19.52
CA PRO A 41 6.73 -51.76 18.86
C PRO A 41 7.28 -52.20 17.49
N THR A 42 6.97 -53.45 17.14
CA THR A 42 7.35 -54.17 15.91
C THR A 42 6.84 -53.42 14.65
N PRO A 43 7.64 -53.33 13.58
CA PRO A 43 7.21 -52.62 12.36
C PRO A 43 6.17 -53.42 11.58
N ILE A 44 5.03 -52.79 11.32
CA ILE A 44 4.05 -53.23 10.32
C ILE A 44 4.61 -52.83 8.95
N LEU A 45 4.71 -53.79 8.04
CA LEU A 45 5.09 -53.58 6.66
C LEU A 45 3.97 -52.77 5.96
N GLU A 46 4.19 -51.47 5.75
CA GLU A 46 3.36 -50.66 4.88
C GLU A 46 3.71 -50.94 3.41
N GLU A 47 2.67 -51.21 2.64
CA GLU A 47 2.76 -51.28 1.16
C GLU A 47 3.29 -49.98 0.56
N SER A 48 4.27 -50.11 -0.33
CA SER A 48 4.88 -48.97 -1.04
C SER A 48 3.82 -48.21 -1.86
N PRO A 49 3.72 -46.90 -1.73
CA PRO A 49 2.81 -46.12 -2.57
C PRO A 49 3.32 -46.11 -4.03
N THR A 50 2.39 -46.35 -4.92
CA THR A 50 2.58 -46.22 -6.39
C THR A 50 3.17 -44.84 -6.72
N PRO A 51 4.16 -44.73 -7.65
CA PRO A 51 4.76 -43.48 -8.01
C PRO A 51 3.68 -42.52 -8.58
N GLN A 52 3.38 -41.46 -7.88
CA GLN A 52 2.61 -40.35 -8.40
C GLN A 52 3.40 -39.69 -9.55
N ALA A 53 2.77 -39.59 -10.71
CA ALA A 53 3.32 -38.88 -11.85
C ALA A 53 3.73 -37.45 -11.42
N SER A 54 4.98 -37.08 -11.69
CA SER A 54 5.47 -35.73 -11.45
C SER A 54 4.55 -34.70 -12.14
N PRO A 55 4.21 -33.60 -11.46
CA PRO A 55 3.39 -32.57 -12.10
C PRO A 55 4.11 -32.03 -13.34
N VAL A 56 3.43 -32.09 -14.46
CA VAL A 56 3.88 -31.45 -15.71
C VAL A 56 4.15 -29.97 -15.39
N PRO A 57 5.33 -29.41 -15.74
CA PRO A 57 5.59 -28.01 -15.53
C PRO A 57 4.50 -27.18 -16.23
N ALA A 58 3.81 -26.33 -15.47
CA ALA A 58 2.84 -25.42 -16.02
C ALA A 58 3.53 -24.60 -17.14
N GLN A 59 2.98 -24.65 -18.35
CA GLN A 59 3.48 -23.83 -19.47
C GLN A 59 3.44 -22.36 -19.02
N PRO A 60 4.49 -21.57 -19.31
CA PRO A 60 4.47 -20.15 -19.00
C PRO A 60 3.26 -19.52 -19.67
N VAL A 61 2.38 -18.93 -18.88
CA VAL A 61 1.27 -18.13 -19.41
C VAL A 61 1.89 -17.01 -20.23
N GLU A 62 1.65 -17.02 -21.52
CA GLU A 62 2.15 -16.01 -22.44
C GLU A 62 1.46 -14.68 -22.08
N VAL A 63 2.19 -13.78 -21.46
CA VAL A 63 1.68 -12.44 -21.14
C VAL A 63 1.64 -11.66 -22.46
N PRO A 64 0.47 -11.11 -22.86
CA PRO A 64 0.39 -10.30 -24.08
C PRO A 64 1.40 -9.16 -24.01
N SER A 65 2.23 -9.00 -25.04
CA SER A 65 3.20 -7.92 -25.13
C SER A 65 2.48 -6.59 -25.23
N ASN A 66 2.69 -5.76 -24.21
CA ASN A 66 2.21 -4.39 -24.16
C ASN A 66 3.34 -3.53 -23.59
N PRO A 67 3.83 -2.51 -24.31
CA PRO A 67 4.99 -1.71 -23.89
C PRO A 67 4.87 -1.12 -22.49
N ILE A 68 3.66 -0.73 -22.08
CA ILE A 68 3.42 -0.13 -20.75
C ILE A 68 3.55 -1.21 -19.67
N THR A 69 2.93 -2.38 -19.88
CA THR A 69 3.04 -3.51 -18.95
C THR A 69 4.48 -4.02 -18.87
N ASP A 70 5.19 -4.07 -19.98
CA ASP A 70 6.60 -4.47 -20.02
C ASP A 70 7.48 -3.47 -19.24
N ALA A 71 7.25 -2.16 -19.39
CA ALA A 71 7.94 -1.15 -18.59
C ALA A 71 7.66 -1.34 -17.08
N ALA A 72 6.40 -1.58 -16.70
CA ALA A 72 6.03 -1.83 -15.31
C ALA A 72 6.70 -3.10 -14.76
N ARG A 73 6.72 -4.18 -15.53
CA ARG A 73 7.39 -5.45 -15.18
C ARG A 73 8.90 -5.28 -15.05
N PHE A 74 9.50 -4.54 -15.96
CA PHE A 74 10.93 -4.22 -15.91
C PHE A 74 11.30 -3.48 -14.63
N LEU A 75 10.58 -2.40 -14.29
CA LEU A 75 10.80 -1.63 -13.07
C LEU A 75 10.55 -2.48 -11.81
N ALA A 76 9.62 -3.41 -11.89
CA ALA A 76 9.31 -4.34 -10.80
C ALA A 76 10.31 -5.51 -10.66
N GLY A 77 11.33 -5.63 -11.50
CA GLY A 77 12.25 -6.77 -11.52
C GLY A 77 11.57 -8.08 -11.94
N LEU A 78 10.53 -8.02 -12.77
CA LEU A 78 9.81 -9.18 -13.30
C LEU A 78 10.18 -9.41 -14.78
N PRO A 79 10.18 -10.66 -15.25
CA PRO A 79 10.41 -10.94 -16.67
C PRO A 79 9.45 -10.16 -17.56
N VAL A 80 9.96 -9.55 -18.63
CA VAL A 80 9.16 -8.90 -19.69
C VAL A 80 8.79 -9.93 -20.77
N ALA A 81 7.86 -9.58 -21.65
CA ALA A 81 7.49 -10.46 -22.76
C ALA A 81 8.68 -10.73 -23.71
N ASN A 82 8.75 -11.92 -24.31
CA ASN A 82 9.88 -12.33 -25.16
C ASN A 82 10.12 -11.42 -26.38
N ASN A 83 9.07 -10.79 -26.88
CA ASN A 83 9.10 -9.82 -27.98
C ASN A 83 9.21 -8.36 -27.52
N SER A 84 9.40 -8.12 -26.22
CA SER A 84 9.58 -6.78 -25.67
C SER A 84 10.90 -6.17 -26.13
N THR A 85 10.88 -4.88 -26.42
CA THR A 85 12.09 -4.09 -26.70
C THR A 85 13.05 -4.03 -25.51
N LEU A 86 12.55 -4.26 -24.28
CA LEU A 86 13.32 -4.23 -23.04
C LEU A 86 14.09 -5.53 -22.75
N VAL A 87 13.88 -6.63 -23.51
CA VAL A 87 14.54 -7.93 -23.29
C VAL A 87 16.06 -7.79 -23.23
N GLY A 88 16.67 -6.93 -24.05
CA GLY A 88 18.11 -6.68 -24.03
C GLY A 88 18.60 -6.17 -22.67
N LEU A 89 17.83 -5.26 -22.05
CA LEU A 89 18.17 -4.66 -20.74
C LEU A 89 18.03 -5.68 -19.60
N THR A 90 17.09 -6.63 -19.69
CA THR A 90 16.92 -7.65 -18.63
C THR A 90 18.08 -8.65 -18.55
N ARG A 91 18.94 -8.70 -19.56
CA ARG A 91 20.14 -9.57 -19.58
C ARG A 91 21.35 -8.95 -18.90
N THR A 92 21.29 -7.67 -18.53
CA THR A 92 22.37 -7.00 -17.83
C THR A 92 22.50 -7.52 -16.39
N SER A 93 23.72 -7.66 -15.88
CA SER A 93 23.98 -8.11 -14.52
C SER A 93 23.31 -7.23 -13.47
N ARG A 94 23.21 -5.93 -13.74
CA ARG A 94 22.59 -4.93 -12.87
C ARG A 94 21.09 -5.13 -12.75
N TRP A 95 20.40 -5.32 -13.88
CA TRP A 95 18.97 -5.62 -13.83
C TRP A 95 18.70 -6.97 -13.16
N GLN A 96 19.56 -7.98 -13.39
CA GLN A 96 19.43 -9.28 -12.73
C GLN A 96 19.59 -9.18 -11.21
N ALA A 97 20.53 -8.37 -10.73
CA ALA A 97 20.66 -8.08 -9.30
C ALA A 97 19.39 -7.40 -8.76
N HIS A 98 18.91 -6.33 -9.43
CA HIS A 98 17.66 -5.67 -9.10
C HIS A 98 16.47 -6.65 -9.03
N ALA A 99 16.34 -7.52 -10.03
CA ALA A 99 15.27 -8.52 -10.08
C ALA A 99 15.36 -9.51 -8.91
N THR A 100 16.56 -9.94 -8.55
CA THR A 100 16.80 -10.85 -7.42
C THR A 100 16.38 -10.19 -6.10
N ASP A 101 16.81 -8.97 -5.85
CA ASP A 101 16.48 -8.22 -4.63
C ASP A 101 14.98 -7.96 -4.51
N MET A 102 14.36 -7.49 -5.59
CA MET A 102 12.92 -7.23 -5.64
C MET A 102 12.10 -8.50 -5.43
N ASN A 103 12.49 -9.63 -6.04
CA ASN A 103 11.80 -10.91 -5.85
C ASN A 103 11.91 -11.40 -4.41
N SER A 104 13.07 -11.31 -3.81
CA SER A 104 13.29 -11.66 -2.40
C SER A 104 12.46 -10.80 -1.45
N ALA A 105 12.47 -9.47 -1.66
CA ALA A 105 11.74 -8.53 -0.83
C ALA A 105 10.22 -8.74 -0.91
N PHE A 106 9.67 -8.90 -2.13
CA PHE A 106 8.23 -9.14 -2.31
C PHE A 106 7.79 -10.52 -1.85
N ALA A 107 8.62 -11.57 -1.98
CA ALA A 107 8.34 -12.90 -1.42
C ALA A 107 8.25 -12.83 0.12
N THR A 108 9.18 -12.11 0.74
CA THR A 108 9.18 -11.88 2.19
C THR A 108 7.93 -11.09 2.62
N LEU A 109 7.56 -10.06 1.89
CA LEU A 109 6.36 -9.27 2.17
C LEU A 109 5.08 -10.12 2.01
N ASP A 110 4.99 -10.92 0.95
CA ASP A 110 3.84 -11.78 0.73
C ASP A 110 3.66 -12.77 1.87
N HIS A 111 4.72 -13.48 2.25
CA HIS A 111 4.68 -14.43 3.35
C HIS A 111 4.32 -13.78 4.69
N ARG A 112 4.89 -12.61 4.97
CA ARG A 112 4.78 -11.95 6.28
C ARG A 112 3.49 -11.15 6.42
N GLN A 113 2.97 -10.55 5.33
CA GLN A 113 1.89 -9.59 5.33
C GLN A 113 0.73 -9.98 4.41
N LEU A 114 0.97 -10.01 3.07
CA LEU A 114 -0.11 -10.05 2.09
C LEU A 114 -0.93 -11.35 2.14
N SER A 115 -0.29 -12.49 2.39
CA SER A 115 -0.98 -13.79 2.57
C SER A 115 -1.92 -13.75 3.77
N ASN A 116 -1.46 -13.17 4.89
CA ASN A 116 -2.27 -13.02 6.09
C ASN A 116 -3.42 -12.02 5.91
N ILE A 117 -3.17 -10.92 5.16
CA ILE A 117 -4.21 -9.94 4.82
C ILE A 117 -5.31 -10.61 3.97
N ARG A 118 -4.95 -11.45 2.98
CA ARG A 118 -5.93 -12.16 2.16
C ARG A 118 -6.85 -13.07 2.99
N ILE A 119 -6.31 -13.78 3.99
CA ILE A 119 -7.09 -14.61 4.92
C ILE A 119 -8.01 -13.71 5.74
N TRP A 120 -7.47 -12.68 6.39
CA TRP A 120 -8.24 -11.75 7.22
C TRP A 120 -9.37 -11.07 6.40
N ARG A 121 -9.06 -10.65 5.19
CA ARG A 121 -10.05 -10.06 4.27
C ARG A 121 -11.19 -11.02 3.99
N SER A 122 -10.89 -12.28 3.64
CA SER A 122 -11.90 -13.29 3.36
C SER A 122 -12.84 -13.49 4.55
N ASP A 123 -12.30 -13.53 5.75
CA ASP A 123 -13.06 -13.84 6.96
C ASP A 123 -13.89 -12.65 7.47
N PHE A 124 -13.39 -11.41 7.30
CA PHE A 124 -13.96 -10.27 8.00
C PHE A 124 -14.38 -9.11 7.12
N LEU A 125 -13.63 -8.79 6.06
CA LEU A 125 -13.86 -7.62 5.23
C LEU A 125 -14.79 -7.91 4.04
N ALA A 126 -14.56 -8.97 3.30
CA ALA A 126 -15.34 -9.31 2.10
C ALA A 126 -16.85 -9.37 2.35
N PRO A 127 -17.35 -9.93 3.47
CA PRO A 127 -18.79 -9.98 3.76
C PRO A 127 -19.45 -8.61 3.91
N VAL A 128 -18.70 -7.56 4.27
CA VAL A 128 -19.25 -6.21 4.55
C VAL A 128 -18.90 -5.19 3.48
N SER A 129 -17.89 -5.44 2.64
CA SER A 129 -17.41 -4.50 1.62
C SER A 129 -17.99 -4.73 0.22
N ALA A 130 -18.75 -5.80 0.00
CA ALA A 130 -19.23 -6.21 -1.31
C ALA A 130 -20.18 -5.20 -1.99
N GLY A 131 -20.84 -4.34 -1.20
CA GLY A 131 -21.83 -3.36 -1.66
C GLY A 131 -21.22 -2.20 -2.47
N ALA A 132 -19.93 -1.89 -2.28
CA ALA A 132 -19.24 -0.84 -3.02
C ALA A 132 -18.19 -1.43 -3.97
N LYS A 133 -18.05 -0.81 -5.15
CA LYS A 133 -17.04 -1.16 -6.16
C LYS A 133 -15.93 -0.14 -6.28
N THR A 134 -15.99 0.92 -5.50
CA THR A 134 -14.97 1.97 -5.39
C THR A 134 -14.19 1.81 -4.10
N CYS A 135 -12.87 1.82 -4.18
CA CYS A 135 -11.96 1.93 -3.04
C CYS A 135 -11.37 3.33 -3.01
N VAL A 136 -11.54 4.04 -1.90
CA VAL A 136 -10.98 5.37 -1.66
C VAL A 136 -9.84 5.25 -0.66
N TYR A 137 -8.65 5.68 -1.05
CA TYR A 137 -7.48 5.69 -0.20
C TYR A 137 -6.83 7.07 -0.18
N TYR A 138 -7.34 7.94 0.68
CA TYR A 138 -6.81 9.26 0.92
C TYR A 138 -5.65 9.22 1.90
N PHE A 139 -4.69 10.11 1.72
CA PHE A 139 -3.45 10.20 2.51
C PHE A 139 -2.47 9.02 2.38
N GLY A 140 -2.78 8.04 1.52
CA GLY A 140 -1.96 6.85 1.32
C GLY A 140 -0.87 6.99 0.26
N GLY A 141 -0.84 8.11 -0.49
CA GLY A 141 0.06 8.26 -1.63
C GLY A 141 -0.17 7.17 -2.69
N PRO A 142 0.88 6.65 -3.34
CA PRO A 142 0.76 5.66 -4.41
C PRO A 142 0.57 4.21 -3.91
N ASP A 143 0.08 3.98 -2.70
CA ASP A 143 -0.01 2.65 -2.08
C ASP A 143 -1.14 1.79 -2.66
N PHE A 144 -1.09 1.52 -3.96
CA PHE A 144 -2.01 0.59 -4.61
C PHE A 144 -1.86 -0.85 -4.09
N LEU A 145 -0.65 -1.23 -3.65
CA LEU A 145 -0.38 -2.60 -3.19
C LEU A 145 -1.31 -3.04 -2.05
N TYR A 146 -1.43 -2.21 -1.02
CA TYR A 146 -2.33 -2.50 0.10
C TYR A 146 -3.79 -2.22 -0.24
N ALA A 147 -4.09 -1.21 -1.06
CA ALA A 147 -5.46 -0.99 -1.55
C ALA A 147 -6.01 -2.22 -2.27
N ASP A 148 -5.24 -2.83 -3.19
CA ASP A 148 -5.61 -4.06 -3.88
C ASP A 148 -5.66 -5.28 -2.94
N ALA A 149 -4.71 -5.39 -1.98
CA ALA A 149 -4.71 -6.50 -1.03
C ALA A 149 -5.97 -6.54 -0.14
N PHE A 150 -6.45 -5.37 0.29
CA PHE A 150 -7.66 -5.27 1.11
C PHE A 150 -8.94 -5.29 0.27
N PHE A 151 -8.97 -4.64 -0.88
CA PHE A 151 -10.17 -4.44 -1.69
C PHE A 151 -10.00 -4.90 -3.17
N PRO A 152 -9.56 -6.16 -3.44
CA PRO A 152 -9.31 -6.61 -4.81
C PRO A 152 -10.59 -6.70 -5.66
N ASP A 153 -11.79 -6.69 -5.04
CA ASP A 153 -13.07 -6.76 -5.73
C ASP A 153 -13.59 -5.38 -6.19
N CYS A 154 -12.88 -4.31 -5.84
CA CYS A 154 -13.16 -2.98 -6.37
C CYS A 154 -12.74 -2.91 -7.85
N THR A 155 -13.52 -2.18 -8.63
CA THR A 155 -13.26 -1.88 -10.03
C THR A 155 -12.68 -0.48 -10.23
N THR A 156 -12.85 0.39 -9.23
CA THR A 156 -12.34 1.75 -9.21
C THR A 156 -11.54 1.99 -7.94
N TYR A 157 -10.32 2.50 -8.10
CA TYR A 157 -9.46 2.90 -6.99
C TYR A 157 -9.17 4.40 -7.11
N ILE A 158 -9.36 5.14 -6.02
CA ILE A 158 -9.10 6.60 -5.96
C ILE A 158 -8.09 6.83 -4.85
N LEU A 159 -6.83 7.01 -5.24
CA LEU A 159 -5.72 7.31 -4.36
C LEU A 159 -5.43 8.81 -4.38
N VAL A 160 -5.14 9.37 -3.21
CA VAL A 160 -4.80 10.80 -3.09
C VAL A 160 -3.56 10.97 -2.21
N GLY A 161 -2.64 11.79 -2.70
CA GLY A 161 -1.43 12.20 -2.00
C GLY A 161 -1.03 13.63 -2.35
N LEU A 162 0.16 14.03 -1.93
CA LEU A 162 0.76 15.32 -2.25
C LEU A 162 1.93 15.20 -3.24
N GLU A 163 2.26 13.98 -3.61
CA GLU A 163 3.35 13.66 -4.53
C GLU A 163 2.97 14.06 -5.96
N SER A 164 3.95 14.48 -6.76
CA SER A 164 3.73 14.74 -8.19
C SER A 164 3.46 13.46 -8.97
N VAL A 165 2.72 13.59 -10.06
CA VAL A 165 2.41 12.44 -10.94
C VAL A 165 3.63 12.06 -11.78
N ASP A 166 4.22 13.06 -12.44
CA ASP A 166 5.33 12.96 -13.39
C ASP A 166 5.15 11.86 -14.47
N ALA A 167 6.11 11.74 -15.37
CA ALA A 167 6.04 10.80 -16.50
C ALA A 167 7.10 9.70 -16.35
N ILE A 168 6.82 8.54 -16.91
CA ILE A 168 7.85 7.51 -17.11
C ILE A 168 8.50 7.78 -18.47
N PRO A 169 9.82 8.03 -18.51
CA PRO A 169 10.55 8.18 -19.76
C PRO A 169 10.61 6.86 -20.53
N ASP A 170 10.94 6.93 -21.80
CA ASP A 170 11.31 5.75 -22.57
C ASP A 170 12.59 5.15 -21.99
N LEU A 171 12.46 3.98 -21.37
CA LEU A 171 13.55 3.28 -20.68
C LEU A 171 14.72 2.91 -21.61
N LEU A 172 14.50 2.85 -22.93
CA LEU A 172 15.55 2.58 -23.91
C LEU A 172 16.44 3.79 -24.16
N THR A 173 15.92 4.99 -23.93
CA THR A 173 16.66 6.25 -24.13
C THR A 173 17.39 6.71 -22.88
N VAL A 174 17.07 6.15 -21.71
CA VAL A 174 17.73 6.46 -20.45
C VAL A 174 19.18 5.93 -20.47
N PRO A 175 20.20 6.77 -20.22
CA PRO A 175 21.59 6.29 -20.14
C PRO A 175 21.76 5.17 -19.10
N SER A 176 22.59 4.16 -19.39
CA SER A 176 22.70 2.97 -18.53
C SER A 176 23.04 3.30 -17.07
N ALA A 177 23.90 4.29 -16.82
CA ALA A 177 24.23 4.71 -15.46
C ALA A 177 23.04 5.38 -14.73
N ALA A 178 22.25 6.18 -15.46
CA ALA A 178 21.04 6.79 -14.93
C ALA A 178 19.94 5.75 -14.66
N LEU A 179 19.79 4.75 -15.54
CA LEU A 179 18.86 3.64 -15.35
C LEU A 179 19.18 2.83 -14.10
N GLU A 180 20.49 2.58 -13.85
CA GLU A 180 20.93 1.88 -12.64
C GLU A 180 20.56 2.64 -11.36
N ASN A 181 20.89 3.94 -11.32
CA ASN A 181 20.53 4.80 -10.18
C ASN A 181 19.01 4.82 -9.98
N THR A 182 18.26 4.83 -11.05
CA THR A 182 16.80 4.77 -11.03
C THR A 182 16.28 3.48 -10.39
N LEU A 183 16.79 2.31 -10.80
CA LEU A 183 16.39 1.03 -10.22
C LEU A 183 16.74 0.96 -8.73
N GLN A 184 17.90 1.50 -8.34
CA GLN A 184 18.30 1.62 -6.93
C GLN A 184 17.38 2.55 -6.14
N ASN A 185 17.01 3.70 -6.70
CA ASN A 185 16.08 4.64 -6.05
C ASN A 185 14.71 4.01 -5.84
N ILE A 186 14.20 3.22 -6.79
CA ILE A 186 12.97 2.44 -6.61
C ILE A 186 13.10 1.49 -5.42
N GLN A 187 14.19 0.74 -5.30
CA GLN A 187 14.42 -0.16 -4.16
C GLN A 187 14.44 0.60 -2.83
N ILE A 188 15.16 1.74 -2.77
CA ILE A 188 15.25 2.57 -1.57
C ILE A 188 13.86 3.08 -1.17
N SER A 189 13.10 3.64 -2.11
CA SER A 189 11.78 4.19 -1.85
C SER A 189 10.76 3.12 -1.43
N LEU A 190 10.88 1.91 -1.98
CA LEU A 190 10.03 0.79 -1.60
C LEU A 190 10.44 0.17 -0.26
N ASN A 191 11.69 0.34 0.18
CA ASN A 191 12.21 -0.32 1.38
C ASN A 191 11.32 -0.08 2.61
N THR A 192 10.84 1.15 2.79
CA THR A 192 9.98 1.48 3.93
C THR A 192 8.64 0.75 3.88
N ILE A 193 7.98 0.71 2.73
CA ILE A 193 6.71 -0.01 2.62
C ILE A 193 6.90 -1.53 2.70
N LEU A 194 7.99 -2.05 2.14
CA LEU A 194 8.30 -3.48 2.19
C LEU A 194 8.67 -3.95 3.61
N GLN A 195 9.30 -3.10 4.41
CA GLN A 195 9.70 -3.42 5.79
C GLN A 195 8.64 -3.05 6.83
N PHE A 196 8.03 -1.88 6.72
CA PHE A 196 7.19 -1.27 7.76
C PHE A 196 5.73 -1.07 7.35
N SER A 197 5.35 -1.45 6.14
CA SER A 197 3.99 -1.34 5.58
C SER A 197 3.45 0.09 5.36
N PHE A 198 4.26 1.13 5.38
CA PHE A 198 3.85 2.50 5.05
C PHE A 198 4.93 3.27 4.29
N PHE A 199 4.54 4.34 3.58
CA PHE A 199 5.45 5.25 2.90
C PHE A 199 5.88 6.39 3.81
N LYS A 200 7.15 6.81 3.65
CA LYS A 200 7.61 8.10 4.15
C LYS A 200 7.63 9.09 2.98
N THR A 201 6.58 9.87 2.85
CA THR A 201 6.40 10.84 1.75
C THR A 201 7.59 11.77 1.54
N LYS A 202 8.27 12.18 2.63
CA LYS A 202 9.45 13.03 2.54
C LYS A 202 10.61 12.33 1.85
N ASP A 203 10.89 11.10 2.25
CA ASP A 203 11.99 10.29 1.70
C ASP A 203 11.73 10.05 0.20
N MET A 204 10.50 9.70 -0.18
CA MET A 204 10.11 9.54 -1.60
C MET A 204 10.35 10.80 -2.43
N ARG A 205 9.99 11.98 -1.91
CA ARG A 205 10.21 13.26 -2.65
C ARG A 205 11.67 13.59 -2.81
N GLU A 206 12.53 13.24 -1.86
CA GLU A 206 13.96 13.41 -1.94
C GLU A 206 14.63 12.40 -2.88
N ASP A 207 14.20 11.13 -2.83
CA ASP A 207 14.74 10.03 -3.63
C ASP A 207 14.36 10.14 -5.12
N PHE A 208 13.11 10.53 -5.42
CA PHE A 208 12.62 10.71 -6.79
C PHE A 208 12.82 12.14 -7.34
N GLY A 209 13.14 13.12 -6.52
CA GLY A 209 13.34 14.50 -6.98
C GLY A 209 14.63 14.75 -7.76
N ARG A 210 15.52 13.76 -7.87
CA ARG A 210 16.88 13.92 -8.46
C ARG A 210 17.21 12.91 -9.55
N GLY A 211 16.27 12.07 -9.96
CA GLY A 211 16.48 11.00 -10.96
C GLY A 211 15.74 11.22 -12.27
N GLU A 212 15.94 10.32 -13.21
CA GLU A 212 15.22 10.27 -14.49
C GLU A 212 13.76 9.78 -14.33
N LEU A 213 13.46 9.04 -13.26
CA LEU A 213 12.11 8.63 -12.89
C LEU A 213 11.66 9.41 -11.66
N GLN A 214 10.72 10.29 -11.85
CA GLN A 214 10.18 11.16 -10.81
C GLN A 214 8.70 10.83 -10.55
N GLY A 215 8.18 11.28 -9.41
CA GLY A 215 6.76 11.17 -9.07
C GLY A 215 6.31 9.76 -8.70
N VAL A 216 4.99 9.56 -8.72
CA VAL A 216 4.34 8.34 -8.22
C VAL A 216 4.26 7.21 -9.25
N LEU A 217 4.36 7.50 -10.55
CA LEU A 217 4.13 6.50 -11.60
C LEU A 217 5.05 5.28 -11.51
N PRO A 218 6.37 5.42 -11.25
CA PRO A 218 7.25 4.27 -11.10
C PRO A 218 6.78 3.30 -10.00
N ILE A 219 6.30 3.83 -8.88
CA ILE A 219 5.81 3.04 -7.75
C ILE A 219 4.48 2.36 -8.09
N LEU A 220 3.55 3.10 -8.69
CA LEU A 220 2.28 2.52 -9.16
C LEU A 220 2.50 1.40 -10.17
N PHE A 221 3.46 1.57 -11.10
CA PHE A 221 3.83 0.54 -12.08
C PHE A 221 4.39 -0.71 -11.40
N VAL A 222 5.30 -0.53 -10.43
CA VAL A 222 5.83 -1.65 -9.65
C VAL A 222 4.71 -2.41 -8.94
N PHE A 223 3.78 -1.71 -8.28
CA PHE A 223 2.71 -2.37 -7.56
C PHE A 223 1.70 -3.05 -8.48
N LEU A 224 1.31 -2.42 -9.58
CA LEU A 224 0.46 -3.06 -10.59
C LEU A 224 1.10 -4.33 -11.14
N ALA A 225 2.39 -4.29 -11.51
CA ALA A 225 3.11 -5.46 -12.00
C ALA A 225 3.25 -6.55 -10.92
N ARG A 226 3.58 -6.19 -9.67
CA ARG A 226 3.75 -7.13 -8.56
C ARG A 226 2.44 -7.75 -8.07
N THR A 227 1.31 -7.09 -8.31
CA THR A 227 -0.03 -7.68 -8.11
C THR A 227 -0.56 -8.39 -9.36
N GLY A 228 0.29 -8.56 -10.38
CA GLY A 228 -0.01 -9.32 -11.59
C GLY A 228 -0.89 -8.58 -12.59
N LYS A 229 -1.17 -7.29 -12.41
CA LYS A 229 -2.08 -6.54 -13.29
C LYS A 229 -1.44 -6.30 -14.67
N VAL A 230 -2.29 -6.30 -15.70
CA VAL A 230 -1.91 -5.95 -17.09
C VAL A 230 -2.42 -4.54 -17.36
N ILE A 231 -1.52 -3.58 -17.52
CA ILE A 231 -1.85 -2.18 -17.77
C ILE A 231 -2.27 -2.02 -19.21
N GLN A 232 -3.44 -1.44 -19.46
CA GLN A 232 -3.98 -1.21 -20.80
C GLN A 232 -3.70 0.21 -21.30
N SER A 233 -3.88 1.22 -20.42
CA SER A 233 -3.60 2.61 -20.75
C SER A 233 -3.18 3.40 -19.52
N VAL A 234 -2.45 4.50 -19.78
CA VAL A 234 -2.10 5.53 -18.79
C VAL A 234 -2.47 6.88 -19.42
N GLU A 235 -3.32 7.62 -18.74
CA GLU A 235 -3.82 8.92 -19.20
C GLU A 235 -3.55 9.97 -18.12
N TYR A 236 -2.91 11.09 -18.51
CA TYR A 236 -2.73 12.24 -17.63
C TYR A 236 -4.00 13.05 -17.60
N VAL A 237 -4.53 13.25 -16.41
CA VAL A 237 -5.83 13.89 -16.20
C VAL A 237 -5.72 15.01 -15.19
N SER A 238 -6.72 15.89 -15.26
CA SER A 238 -7.02 16.87 -14.22
C SER A 238 -8.52 16.79 -13.90
N LEU A 239 -8.93 17.45 -12.84
CA LEU A 239 -10.34 17.61 -12.50
C LEU A 239 -10.75 19.06 -12.69
N ASP A 240 -11.88 19.30 -13.35
CA ASP A 240 -12.53 20.60 -13.30
C ASP A 240 -13.15 20.83 -11.90
N ARG A 241 -13.64 22.05 -11.66
CA ARG A 241 -14.27 22.37 -10.37
C ARG A 241 -15.52 21.55 -10.05
N GLY A 242 -16.15 20.98 -11.07
CA GLY A 242 -17.32 20.10 -10.97
C GLY A 242 -16.96 18.66 -10.60
N GLY A 243 -15.67 18.32 -10.60
CA GLY A 243 -15.19 16.95 -10.42
C GLY A 243 -15.22 16.12 -11.71
N GLN A 244 -15.34 16.74 -12.89
CA GLN A 244 -15.27 16.02 -14.15
C GLN A 244 -13.82 15.86 -14.59
N LEU A 245 -13.50 14.66 -15.12
CA LEU A 245 -12.19 14.41 -15.72
C LEU A 245 -12.01 15.25 -16.98
N ILE A 246 -10.90 15.97 -17.02
CA ILE A 246 -10.44 16.71 -18.18
C ILE A 246 -9.02 16.29 -18.54
N LYS A 247 -8.66 16.42 -19.81
CA LYS A 247 -7.27 16.19 -20.25
C LYS A 247 -6.37 17.23 -19.58
N ALA A 248 -5.22 16.81 -19.07
CA ALA A 248 -4.27 17.73 -18.46
C ALA A 248 -3.76 18.74 -19.50
N GLY A 249 -3.91 20.03 -19.22
CA GLY A 249 -3.46 21.14 -20.08
C GLY A 249 -2.08 21.69 -19.75
N GLY A 250 -1.36 21.05 -18.80
CA GLY A 250 -0.03 21.45 -18.28
C GLY A 250 0.54 20.34 -17.44
N ALA A 251 1.26 20.66 -16.34
CA ALA A 251 1.71 19.66 -15.37
C ALA A 251 0.48 18.91 -14.82
N PRO A 252 0.42 17.58 -14.96
CA PRO A 252 -0.76 16.82 -14.56
C PRO A 252 -0.88 16.77 -13.03
N HIS A 253 -2.10 17.02 -12.55
CA HIS A 253 -2.44 16.81 -11.13
C HIS A 253 -3.00 15.44 -10.84
N GLY A 254 -3.19 14.61 -11.86
CA GLY A 254 -3.69 13.25 -11.72
C GLY A 254 -3.29 12.35 -12.87
N VAL A 255 -3.43 11.05 -12.63
CA VAL A 255 -3.27 10.00 -13.63
C VAL A 255 -4.41 9.01 -13.49
N LYS A 256 -4.89 8.53 -14.63
CA LYS A 256 -5.83 7.42 -14.76
C LYS A 256 -5.09 6.25 -15.39
N ILE A 257 -5.03 5.13 -14.70
CA ILE A 257 -4.44 3.88 -15.18
C ILE A 257 -5.55 2.86 -15.33
N THR A 258 -5.74 2.37 -16.56
CA THR A 258 -6.69 1.30 -16.85
C THR A 258 -5.94 -0.03 -16.91
N PHE A 259 -6.46 -1.05 -16.25
CA PHE A 259 -5.81 -2.35 -16.16
C PHE A 259 -6.83 -3.49 -16.05
N VAL A 260 -6.36 -4.73 -16.23
CA VAL A 260 -7.13 -5.95 -16.03
C VAL A 260 -6.36 -6.93 -15.15
N ASP A 261 -7.06 -7.84 -14.49
CA ASP A 261 -6.45 -8.96 -13.79
C ASP A 261 -5.91 -10.00 -14.79
N PRO A 262 -4.81 -10.74 -14.47
CA PRO A 262 -4.17 -11.66 -15.41
C PRO A 262 -5.06 -12.83 -15.86
N ALA A 263 -6.01 -13.23 -15.01
CA ALA A 263 -6.99 -14.28 -15.34
C ALA A 263 -8.10 -13.81 -16.30
N GLY A 264 -7.99 -12.58 -16.80
CA GLY A 264 -9.08 -11.91 -17.49
C GLY A 264 -10.11 -11.35 -16.49
N GLY A 265 -11.12 -10.68 -17.00
CA GLY A 265 -12.19 -10.10 -16.17
C GLY A 265 -12.55 -8.67 -16.58
N ALA A 266 -13.37 -8.03 -15.76
CA ALA A 266 -13.76 -6.65 -15.98
C ALA A 266 -12.56 -5.72 -15.91
N GLN A 267 -12.56 -4.72 -16.76
CA GLN A 267 -11.60 -3.63 -16.74
C GLN A 267 -11.73 -2.87 -15.41
N LYS A 268 -10.59 -2.54 -14.81
CA LYS A 268 -10.46 -1.78 -13.58
C LYS A 268 -9.72 -0.48 -13.84
N VAL A 269 -9.97 0.50 -12.99
CA VAL A 269 -9.35 1.83 -13.13
C VAL A 269 -8.76 2.27 -11.80
N LEU A 270 -7.53 2.75 -11.86
CA LEU A 270 -6.83 3.42 -10.77
C LEU A 270 -6.69 4.90 -11.12
N TYR A 271 -7.19 5.75 -10.25
CA TYR A 271 -6.93 7.18 -10.26
C TYR A 271 -5.95 7.53 -9.14
N PHE A 272 -4.96 8.32 -9.44
CA PHE A 272 -4.16 9.01 -8.42
C PHE A 272 -4.29 10.51 -8.66
N PHE A 273 -4.57 11.27 -7.59
CA PHE A 273 -4.64 12.73 -7.63
C PHE A 273 -3.68 13.34 -6.62
N SER A 274 -2.88 14.31 -7.08
CA SER A 274 -2.03 15.15 -6.24
C SER A 274 -2.83 16.38 -5.81
N THR A 275 -3.31 16.41 -4.56
CA THR A 275 -4.15 17.51 -4.07
C THR A 275 -4.07 17.68 -2.56
N ASP A 276 -4.28 18.92 -2.11
CA ASP A 276 -4.37 19.27 -0.70
C ASP A 276 -5.79 18.99 -0.16
N LEU A 277 -5.89 18.03 0.77
CA LEU A 277 -7.14 17.64 1.43
C LEU A 277 -7.46 18.45 2.69
N SER A 278 -6.66 19.47 3.03
CA SER A 278 -7.01 20.40 4.10
C SER A 278 -8.27 21.19 3.78
N ASN A 279 -8.95 21.74 4.79
CA ASN A 279 -10.13 22.59 4.59
C ASN A 279 -9.86 23.76 3.64
N ASP A 280 -8.68 24.40 3.74
CA ASP A 280 -8.29 25.49 2.84
C ASP A 280 -8.05 24.99 1.41
N GLY A 281 -7.39 23.84 1.26
CA GLY A 281 -7.19 23.17 -0.02
C GLY A 281 -8.54 22.83 -0.68
N LEU A 282 -9.43 22.18 0.04
CA LEU A 282 -10.76 21.78 -0.45
C LEU A 282 -11.69 22.97 -0.69
N LYS A 283 -11.58 24.05 0.08
CA LYS A 283 -12.31 25.30 -0.18
C LYS A 283 -11.87 25.94 -1.50
N SER A 284 -10.58 25.91 -1.81
CA SER A 284 -10.05 26.43 -3.08
C SER A 284 -10.34 25.50 -4.25
N ASN A 285 -10.25 24.19 -4.05
CA ASN A 285 -10.50 23.16 -5.07
C ASN A 285 -11.18 21.89 -4.50
N PRO A 286 -12.52 21.83 -4.50
CA PRO A 286 -13.27 20.66 -4.01
C PRO A 286 -13.37 19.52 -5.04
N ALA A 287 -12.70 19.61 -6.16
CA ALA A 287 -12.90 18.76 -7.33
C ALA A 287 -12.76 17.24 -7.01
N VAL A 288 -11.78 16.88 -6.18
CA VAL A 288 -11.54 15.47 -5.86
C VAL A 288 -12.68 14.86 -5.03
N LEU A 289 -13.28 15.61 -4.10
CA LEU A 289 -14.44 15.11 -3.34
C LEU A 289 -15.66 14.94 -4.26
N ARG A 290 -15.92 15.91 -5.14
CA ARG A 290 -17.01 15.83 -6.13
C ARG A 290 -16.82 14.67 -7.11
N PHE A 291 -15.58 14.46 -7.57
CA PHE A 291 -15.25 13.29 -8.40
C PHE A 291 -15.55 11.99 -7.68
N THR A 292 -15.12 11.89 -6.41
CA THR A 292 -15.34 10.68 -5.61
C THR A 292 -16.82 10.43 -5.36
N GLU A 293 -17.59 11.45 -5.01
CA GLU A 293 -19.03 11.37 -4.82
C GLU A 293 -19.76 10.83 -6.06
N GLN A 294 -19.31 11.23 -7.27
CA GLN A 294 -19.87 10.75 -8.55
C GLN A 294 -19.60 9.26 -8.81
N GLN A 295 -18.63 8.64 -8.12
CA GLN A 295 -18.38 7.21 -8.22
C GLN A 295 -19.30 6.38 -7.30
N GLY A 296 -20.20 7.03 -6.55
CA GLY A 296 -21.11 6.38 -5.59
C GLY A 296 -20.41 6.02 -4.28
N GLN A 297 -21.14 5.35 -3.40
CA GLN A 297 -20.60 4.95 -2.09
C GLN A 297 -19.37 4.07 -2.22
N ALA A 298 -18.40 4.29 -1.34
CA ALA A 298 -17.08 3.69 -1.43
C ALA A 298 -16.74 2.79 -0.23
N ASN A 299 -15.75 1.95 -0.42
CA ASN A 299 -14.97 1.36 0.65
C ASN A 299 -13.79 2.29 0.95
N CYS A 300 -13.68 2.78 2.16
CA CYS A 300 -12.63 3.68 2.59
C CYS A 300 -11.47 2.90 3.22
N PHE A 301 -10.26 3.19 2.78
CA PHE A 301 -9.03 2.62 3.31
C PHE A 301 -8.12 3.74 3.83
N LEU A 302 -7.74 3.67 5.11
CA LEU A 302 -6.92 4.68 5.77
C LEU A 302 -5.84 3.98 6.60
N LYS A 303 -4.65 3.90 6.06
CA LYS A 303 -3.51 3.26 6.71
C LYS A 303 -2.36 4.26 6.83
N ALA A 304 -1.87 4.47 8.05
CA ALA A 304 -0.80 5.42 8.32
C ALA A 304 -1.10 6.84 7.80
N ALA A 305 -2.31 7.34 8.08
CA ALA A 305 -2.85 8.60 7.57
C ALA A 305 -2.35 9.87 8.31
N SER A 306 -1.20 9.76 9.00
CA SER A 306 -0.50 10.86 9.68
C SER A 306 -1.33 11.61 10.71
N TYR A 307 -2.41 11.01 11.24
CA TYR A 307 -3.35 11.62 12.19
C TYR A 307 -3.93 12.97 11.71
N LEU A 308 -3.90 13.23 10.39
CA LEU A 308 -4.36 14.50 9.84
C LEU A 308 -5.84 14.74 10.14
N MET A 309 -6.66 13.69 10.09
CA MET A 309 -8.09 13.80 10.37
C MET A 309 -8.43 13.96 11.88
N HIS A 310 -7.43 13.95 12.76
CA HIS A 310 -7.59 14.37 14.16
C HIS A 310 -7.62 15.89 14.30
N GLU A 311 -7.05 16.60 13.33
CA GLU A 311 -6.99 18.06 13.31
C GLU A 311 -8.28 18.68 12.76
N GLY A 312 -8.70 19.82 13.32
CA GLY A 312 -9.89 20.55 12.84
C GLY A 312 -9.77 21.04 11.40
N ARG A 313 -8.54 21.27 10.92
CA ARG A 313 -8.27 21.70 9.54
C ARG A 313 -8.49 20.60 8.48
N PHE A 314 -8.88 19.38 8.88
CA PHE A 314 -9.25 18.25 7.99
C PHE A 314 -10.67 17.74 8.28
N ASP A 315 -11.52 18.53 8.91
CA ASP A 315 -12.87 18.11 9.27
C ASP A 315 -13.78 17.94 8.04
N THR A 316 -13.55 18.69 6.97
CA THR A 316 -14.30 18.57 5.71
C THR A 316 -14.09 17.19 5.08
N VAL A 317 -12.85 16.77 4.88
CA VAL A 317 -12.55 15.45 4.31
C VAL A 317 -12.97 14.32 5.25
N ARG A 318 -12.79 14.47 6.56
CA ARG A 318 -13.27 13.50 7.55
C ARG A 318 -14.78 13.30 7.47
N SER A 319 -15.55 14.41 7.41
CA SER A 319 -17.01 14.38 7.31
C SER A 319 -17.46 13.75 5.99
N PHE A 320 -16.79 14.07 4.89
CA PHE A 320 -17.02 13.45 3.58
C PHE A 320 -16.83 11.94 3.64
N LEU A 321 -15.70 11.43 4.12
CA LEU A 321 -15.43 10.01 4.23
C LEU A 321 -16.46 9.29 5.12
N LEU A 322 -16.85 9.90 6.23
CA LEU A 322 -17.91 9.36 7.10
C LEU A 322 -19.28 9.36 6.42
N SER A 323 -19.60 10.25 5.49
CA SER A 323 -20.89 10.26 4.79
C SER A 323 -20.93 9.32 3.61
N ASP A 324 -19.83 9.18 2.88
CA ASP A 324 -19.76 8.51 1.60
C ASP A 324 -19.35 7.02 1.69
N SER A 325 -18.79 6.58 2.81
CA SER A 325 -18.28 5.21 2.95
C SER A 325 -19.33 4.21 3.41
N LEU A 326 -19.31 2.99 2.84
CA LEU A 326 -20.00 1.79 3.33
C LEU A 326 -19.15 1.03 4.35
N THR A 327 -17.85 0.96 4.10
CA THR A 327 -16.88 0.39 5.04
C THR A 327 -15.70 1.33 5.22
N ILE A 328 -15.12 1.32 6.41
CA ILE A 328 -13.87 1.99 6.71
C ILE A 328 -12.94 0.96 7.32
N VAL A 329 -11.75 0.80 6.74
CA VAL A 329 -10.64 0.01 7.31
C VAL A 329 -9.51 0.98 7.61
N GLU A 330 -9.16 1.08 8.89
CA GLU A 330 -8.15 2.05 9.32
C GLU A 330 -7.32 1.56 10.51
N ASP A 331 -6.16 2.19 10.71
CA ASP A 331 -5.43 2.15 11.98
C ASP A 331 -5.79 3.38 12.84
N ASP A 332 -5.20 3.48 14.02
CA ASP A 332 -5.44 4.59 14.95
C ASP A 332 -5.07 5.99 14.42
N SER A 333 -4.37 6.05 13.27
CA SER A 333 -4.01 7.31 12.60
C SER A 333 -5.08 7.85 11.65
N GLY A 334 -6.13 7.09 11.39
CA GLY A 334 -7.24 7.43 10.50
C GLY A 334 -8.23 8.42 11.13
N ILE A 335 -9.51 8.13 11.00
CA ILE A 335 -10.60 8.92 11.58
C ILE A 335 -10.68 8.63 13.10
N PRO A 336 -10.62 9.64 13.98
CA PRO A 336 -10.78 9.39 15.42
C PRO A 336 -12.06 8.64 15.73
N VAL A 337 -11.96 7.57 16.53
CA VAL A 337 -13.08 6.66 16.81
C VAL A 337 -14.31 7.37 17.38
N LYS A 338 -14.13 8.51 18.07
CA LYS A 338 -15.24 9.33 18.58
C LYS A 338 -16.19 9.85 17.51
N TYR A 339 -15.78 9.88 16.24
CA TYR A 339 -16.63 10.29 15.11
C TYR A 339 -17.33 9.10 14.44
N ILE A 340 -16.92 7.86 14.75
CA ILE A 340 -17.52 6.63 14.23
C ILE A 340 -18.58 6.16 15.22
N THR A 341 -19.77 6.75 15.13
CA THR A 341 -20.80 6.59 16.16
C THR A 341 -21.56 5.25 16.04
N PRO A 342 -21.92 4.62 17.18
CA PRO A 342 -22.57 3.29 17.18
C PRO A 342 -23.96 3.25 16.56
N ASP A 343 -24.64 4.39 16.41
CA ASP A 343 -25.94 4.48 15.73
C ASP A 343 -25.83 4.26 14.22
N LYS A 344 -24.69 4.66 13.61
CA LYS A 344 -24.43 4.57 12.17
C LYS A 344 -23.51 3.43 11.78
N TRP A 345 -22.67 2.96 12.71
CA TRP A 345 -21.59 2.04 12.41
C TRP A 345 -21.54 0.82 13.32
N THR A 346 -21.22 -0.34 12.75
CA THR A 346 -20.83 -1.53 13.49
C THR A 346 -19.32 -1.61 13.48
N LEU A 347 -18.67 -1.58 14.65
CA LEU A 347 -17.23 -1.67 14.80
C LEU A 347 -16.79 -3.10 15.10
N ARG A 348 -15.71 -3.53 14.45
CA ARG A 348 -14.93 -4.72 14.80
C ARG A 348 -13.47 -4.33 14.98
N LEU A 349 -12.89 -4.72 16.11
CA LEU A 349 -11.51 -4.37 16.47
C LEU A 349 -10.61 -5.58 16.33
N PHE A 350 -9.41 -5.34 15.80
CA PHE A 350 -8.38 -6.37 15.61
C PHE A 350 -7.02 -5.86 16.11
N GLY A 351 -6.21 -6.76 16.64
CA GLY A 351 -4.91 -6.43 17.21
C GLY A 351 -5.02 -5.81 18.58
N SER A 352 -4.21 -4.79 18.85
CA SER A 352 -4.18 -4.10 20.14
C SER A 352 -3.96 -2.60 19.94
N TYR A 353 -4.46 -1.80 20.85
CA TYR A 353 -4.18 -0.37 20.95
C TYR A 353 -3.83 -0.02 22.38
N THR A 354 -2.63 0.50 22.57
CA THR A 354 -2.18 1.08 23.85
C THR A 354 -2.02 2.58 23.77
N GLU A 355 -1.29 3.03 22.77
CA GLU A 355 -0.97 4.42 22.47
C GLU A 355 -0.42 4.52 21.04
N PRO A 356 -0.43 5.72 20.44
CA PRO A 356 0.27 5.98 19.18
C PRO A 356 1.79 5.77 19.32
N ILE A 357 2.50 5.64 18.21
CA ILE A 357 3.97 5.68 18.24
C ILE A 357 4.45 7.03 18.81
N ASN A 358 5.68 7.08 19.38
CA ASN A 358 6.21 8.27 20.04
C ASN A 358 6.14 9.56 19.22
N LEU A 359 6.30 9.45 17.89
CA LEU A 359 6.18 10.58 16.97
C LEU A 359 4.80 11.26 17.04
N PHE A 360 3.76 10.48 17.32
CA PHE A 360 2.35 10.90 17.30
C PHE A 360 1.68 10.79 18.67
N LYS A 361 2.44 10.75 19.77
CA LYS A 361 1.91 10.56 21.14
C LYS A 361 0.80 11.55 21.55
N ASN A 362 0.79 12.75 20.94
CA ASN A 362 -0.22 13.78 21.22
C ASN A 362 -1.61 13.44 20.66
N TYR A 363 -1.71 12.45 19.80
CA TYR A 363 -2.98 11.98 19.18
C TYR A 363 -3.55 10.76 19.89
N TYR A 364 -3.18 10.53 21.16
CA TYR A 364 -3.74 9.46 21.96
C TYR A 364 -5.27 9.56 22.05
N GLN A 365 -5.96 8.43 21.85
CA GLN A 365 -7.42 8.31 21.86
C GLN A 365 -7.88 7.50 23.09
N PRO A 366 -8.33 8.14 24.17
CA PRO A 366 -8.84 7.45 25.37
C PRO A 366 -10.02 6.53 25.06
N GLU A 367 -10.94 6.97 24.19
CA GLU A 367 -12.13 6.23 23.77
C GLU A 367 -11.73 4.94 23.02
N LEU A 368 -10.75 5.03 22.13
CA LEU A 368 -10.23 3.86 21.41
C LEU A 368 -9.56 2.88 22.37
N ARG A 369 -8.77 3.40 23.32
CA ARG A 369 -8.13 2.58 24.36
C ARG A 369 -9.18 1.82 25.18
N GLN A 370 -10.24 2.51 25.61
CA GLN A 370 -11.34 1.92 26.35
C GLN A 370 -12.05 0.83 25.52
N LEU A 371 -12.33 1.08 24.23
CA LEU A 371 -12.93 0.11 23.33
C LEU A 371 -12.07 -1.18 23.22
N TYR A 372 -10.76 -1.04 23.06
CA TYR A 372 -9.86 -2.20 23.01
C TYR A 372 -9.79 -2.95 24.36
N GLN A 373 -9.98 -2.30 25.48
CA GLN A 373 -10.01 -2.93 26.81
C GLN A 373 -11.31 -3.65 27.12
N THR A 374 -12.45 -3.13 26.66
CA THR A 374 -13.78 -3.63 27.01
C THR A 374 -14.38 -4.58 25.99
N SER A 375 -13.94 -4.52 24.72
CA SER A 375 -14.28 -5.51 23.70
C SER A 375 -13.25 -6.64 23.71
N SER A 376 -13.57 -7.75 23.08
CA SER A 376 -12.62 -8.85 22.87
C SER A 376 -12.02 -8.78 21.46
N PRO A 377 -11.02 -7.90 21.20
CA PRO A 377 -10.47 -7.73 19.87
C PRO A 377 -9.82 -9.02 19.40
N LYS A 378 -10.00 -9.36 18.12
CA LYS A 378 -9.34 -10.52 17.52
C LYS A 378 -7.87 -10.20 17.24
N SER A 379 -6.98 -11.16 17.40
CA SER A 379 -5.56 -10.99 17.10
C SER A 379 -5.32 -10.74 15.61
N LEU A 380 -4.32 -9.90 15.29
CA LEU A 380 -3.80 -9.73 13.93
C LEU A 380 -2.62 -10.68 13.69
N THR A 381 -2.59 -11.25 12.49
CA THR A 381 -1.48 -12.08 12.01
C THR A 381 -0.48 -11.31 11.15
N PHE A 382 -0.76 -10.02 10.90
CA PHE A 382 0.07 -9.09 10.14
C PHE A 382 0.18 -7.74 10.87
N SER A 383 1.17 -6.92 10.53
CA SER A 383 1.26 -5.54 11.05
C SER A 383 0.46 -4.57 10.20
N PHE A 384 -0.06 -3.50 10.83
CA PHE A 384 -0.91 -2.53 10.16
C PHE A 384 -0.65 -1.10 10.69
N GLY A 385 -0.70 -0.12 9.79
CA GLY A 385 -0.48 1.27 10.14
C GLY A 385 0.98 1.58 10.50
N TYR A 386 1.17 2.50 11.44
CA TYR A 386 2.51 2.91 11.91
C TYR A 386 3.16 1.89 12.84
N GLN A 387 2.40 0.97 13.40
CA GLN A 387 2.92 -0.07 14.27
C GLN A 387 3.45 -1.24 13.44
N TRP A 388 4.77 -1.32 13.26
CA TRP A 388 5.40 -2.39 12.46
C TRP A 388 5.44 -3.76 13.18
N ASN A 389 5.07 -3.80 14.46
CA ASN A 389 4.93 -5.04 15.20
C ASN A 389 3.46 -5.44 15.26
N ARG A 390 3.12 -6.62 14.74
CA ARG A 390 1.74 -7.14 14.74
C ARG A 390 1.09 -7.17 16.12
N HIS A 391 1.87 -7.33 17.19
CA HIS A 391 1.35 -7.35 18.55
C HIS A 391 0.90 -5.99 19.06
N ASN A 392 1.38 -4.90 18.45
CA ASN A 392 1.03 -3.53 18.79
C ASN A 392 0.13 -2.87 17.73
N SER A 393 -0.08 -3.54 16.58
CA SER A 393 -0.91 -3.00 15.52
C SER A 393 -2.37 -2.97 15.91
N SER A 394 -3.04 -1.87 15.61
CA SER A 394 -4.49 -1.70 15.71
C SER A 394 -5.11 -1.71 14.32
N LEU A 395 -6.22 -2.41 14.14
CA LEU A 395 -7.05 -2.32 12.95
C LEU A 395 -8.51 -2.21 13.35
N ILE A 396 -9.17 -1.19 12.84
CA ILE A 396 -10.58 -0.89 13.03
C ILE A 396 -11.29 -1.16 11.72
N LEU A 397 -12.29 -2.05 11.75
CA LEU A 397 -13.22 -2.27 10.66
C LEU A 397 -14.58 -1.70 11.08
N ALA A 398 -14.98 -0.61 10.45
CA ALA A 398 -16.31 -0.02 10.60
C ALA A 398 -17.16 -0.36 9.37
N ALA A 399 -18.33 -0.95 9.59
CA ALA A 399 -19.33 -1.22 8.54
C ALA A 399 -20.57 -0.39 8.81
N ARG A 400 -21.11 0.28 7.79
CA ARG A 400 -22.33 1.07 7.88
C ARG A 400 -23.52 0.15 8.21
N LYS A 401 -24.41 0.60 9.09
CA LYS A 401 -25.66 -0.11 9.43
C LYS A 401 -26.72 0.06 8.36
#